data_7838e4f0c6a7941cf7127d684c00129a
#
_entry.id   7838e4f0c6a7941cf7127d684c00129a
#
_cell.length_a   1.000
_cell.length_b   1.000
_cell.length_c   1.000
_cell.angle_alpha   90.00
_cell.angle_beta   90.00
_cell.angle_gamma   90.00
#
_symmetry.space_group_name_H-M   'P 1'
#
loop_
_entity.id
_entity.type
_entity.pdbx_description
1 polymer ?
#
loop_
_entity_poly.entity_id
_entity_poly.type
_entity_poly.pdbx_seq_one_letter_code
_entity_poly.pdbx_strand_id
1 'polypeptide(L)'
;KNEINEQNLLTNENNTNNENIDTDLANKKIMPGTSQPQDLGTISYKDMTDTSETQAIQSVETTKTILTENFINEEKILPDASPLEQYEFATSFLKVGDYNMAERAFREFVDTNPDNDLSGNAQYWYAETFRIRQLYTDAASAYLEGYQKYPKSEKAPINLLKLGVSLVQIGEKD
;
A
#
# COMPACT_ATOMS: atom_id res chain seq x y z
N LYS A 1 56.11 14.95 10.67
CA LYS A 1 56.09 14.91 12.14
C LYS A 1 54.61 15.09 12.55
N ASN A 2 53.82 14.18 12.85
CA ASN A 2 53.82 13.04 13.70
C ASN A 2 52.82 12.03 13.19
N GLU A 3 53.32 10.85 12.97
CA GLU A 3 52.63 9.58 13.02
C GLU A 3 52.11 9.34 14.42
N ILE A 4 50.95 8.73 14.56
CA ILE A 4 50.55 7.88 15.70
C ILE A 4 49.33 7.08 15.19
N ASN A 5 49.52 5.86 14.77
CA ASN A 5 49.50 4.61 15.51
C ASN A 5 48.08 4.00 15.58
N GLU A 6 47.81 3.22 14.55
CA GLU A 6 46.90 2.06 14.63
C GLU A 6 47.55 1.01 15.52
N GLN A 7 46.83 0.46 16.46
CA GLN A 7 46.84 -0.93 16.91
C GLN A 7 46.33 -1.00 18.35
N ASN A 8 45.31 -1.76 18.47
CA ASN A 8 44.92 -2.63 19.57
C ASN A 8 43.42 -2.55 19.86
N LEU A 9 42.71 -3.46 19.31
CA LEU A 9 41.63 -4.15 20.01
C LEU A 9 41.23 -5.46 19.32
N LEU A 10 42.02 -6.47 19.55
CA LEU A 10 41.57 -7.87 19.44
C LEU A 10 41.93 -8.58 20.72
N THR A 11 40.98 -9.36 21.15
CA THR A 11 41.01 -10.39 22.19
C THR A 11 40.33 -10.00 23.50
N ASN A 12 39.18 -10.54 23.80
CA ASN A 12 39.11 -11.63 24.77
C ASN A 12 37.80 -12.44 24.66
N GLU A 13 38.03 -13.73 24.51
CA GLU A 13 37.07 -14.82 24.48
C GLU A 13 36.57 -15.20 25.88
N ASN A 14 35.37 -15.77 25.89
CA ASN A 14 34.92 -16.85 26.76
C ASN A 14 34.92 -16.67 28.29
N ASN A 15 33.73 -16.65 28.84
CA ASN A 15 33.48 -17.58 29.91
C ASN A 15 31.99 -17.95 30.05
N THR A 16 31.71 -19.22 29.87
CA THR A 16 30.53 -19.97 30.25
C THR A 16 30.39 -19.96 31.76
N ASN A 17 29.20 -19.63 32.27
CA ASN A 17 28.69 -20.26 33.48
C ASN A 17 27.17 -20.26 33.50
N ASN A 18 26.70 -21.47 33.45
CA ASN A 18 25.39 -21.96 33.81
C ASN A 18 25.14 -21.70 35.28
N GLU A 19 24.00 -21.04 35.66
CA GLU A 19 23.38 -21.32 36.99
C GLU A 19 21.99 -20.65 37.08
N ASN A 20 21.02 -21.51 37.29
CA ASN A 20 19.79 -21.33 38.08
C ASN A 20 18.84 -20.17 37.77
N ILE A 21 17.79 -20.56 37.05
CA ILE A 21 16.51 -19.88 37.10
C ILE A 21 15.87 -20.20 38.43
N ASP A 22 15.96 -19.28 39.36
CA ASP A 22 15.17 -19.32 40.58
C ASP A 22 13.97 -18.38 40.48
N THR A 23 12.86 -18.94 40.86
CA THR A 23 11.52 -18.39 40.91
C THR A 23 11.43 -17.15 41.79
N ASP A 24 11.17 -15.97 41.18
CA ASP A 24 10.59 -14.81 41.87
C ASP A 24 9.76 -13.95 40.90
N LEU A 25 8.58 -14.45 40.56
CA LEU A 25 7.53 -13.72 39.87
C LEU A 25 6.36 -13.34 40.78
N ALA A 26 6.69 -12.91 41.99
CA ALA A 26 5.69 -12.36 42.91
C ALA A 26 6.18 -11.01 43.43
N ASN A 27 6.03 -9.95 42.63
CA ASN A 27 5.81 -8.57 43.05
C ASN A 27 6.13 -7.58 41.90
N LYS A 28 5.38 -7.66 40.80
CA LYS A 28 5.36 -6.57 39.85
C LYS A 28 4.11 -5.72 40.12
N LYS A 29 4.36 -4.58 40.75
CA LYS A 29 3.36 -3.55 41.04
C LYS A 29 2.68 -3.13 39.70
N ILE A 30 1.42 -3.53 39.56
CA ILE A 30 0.59 -3.21 38.38
C ILE A 30 0.30 -1.72 38.43
N MET A 31 0.68 -1.00 37.36
CA MET A 31 0.29 0.40 37.17
C MET A 31 -1.20 0.49 36.84
N PRO A 32 -1.93 1.49 37.35
CA PRO A 32 -3.35 1.67 37.03
C PRO A 32 -3.51 1.96 35.55
N GLY A 33 -4.26 1.10 34.83
CA GLY A 33 -4.58 1.27 33.41
C GLY A 33 -4.07 0.18 32.46
N THR A 34 -3.32 -0.81 32.94
CA THR A 34 -2.94 -1.97 32.15
C THR A 34 -3.78 -3.18 32.53
N SER A 35 -4.64 -3.64 31.62
CA SER A 35 -5.30 -4.94 31.74
C SER A 35 -4.27 -6.06 31.58
N GLN A 36 -4.38 -7.11 32.42
CA GLN A 36 -3.54 -8.30 32.28
C GLN A 36 -3.73 -8.94 30.90
N PRO A 37 -2.68 -9.55 30.31
CA PRO A 37 -2.82 -10.33 29.08
C PRO A 37 -3.84 -11.44 29.34
N GLN A 38 -4.92 -11.46 28.57
CA GLN A 38 -5.87 -12.55 28.58
C GLN A 38 -5.24 -13.73 27.84
N ASP A 39 -5.24 -14.90 28.52
CA ASP A 39 -4.85 -16.15 27.90
C ASP A 39 -5.89 -16.51 26.83
N LEU A 40 -5.51 -16.39 25.56
CA LEU A 40 -6.32 -16.77 24.41
C LEU A 40 -6.25 -18.27 24.14
N GLY A 41 -6.47 -19.09 25.14
CA GLY A 41 -6.71 -20.53 25.02
C GLY A 41 -5.90 -21.24 23.94
N THR A 42 -5.02 -22.13 24.34
CA THR A 42 -4.30 -23.03 23.44
C THR A 42 -5.30 -23.92 22.70
N ILE A 43 -5.43 -23.75 21.37
CA ILE A 43 -6.20 -24.68 20.53
C ILE A 43 -5.39 -25.98 20.44
N SER A 44 -5.80 -26.99 21.21
CA SER A 44 -5.22 -28.32 21.16
C SER A 44 -5.78 -29.10 19.98
N TYR A 45 -4.93 -29.42 19.00
CA TYR A 45 -5.28 -30.22 17.83
C TYR A 45 -5.52 -31.71 18.11
N LYS A 46 -5.77 -32.12 19.36
CA LYS A 46 -5.76 -33.53 19.74
C LYS A 46 -7.15 -34.20 19.84
N ASP A 47 -8.24 -33.48 19.56
CA ASP A 47 -9.60 -34.03 19.64
C ASP A 47 -10.41 -33.81 18.34
N MET A 48 -9.86 -34.21 17.21
CA MET A 48 -10.62 -34.38 15.97
C MET A 48 -10.53 -35.82 15.46
N THR A 49 -10.99 -36.76 16.29
CA THR A 49 -11.48 -38.03 15.80
C THR A 49 -12.82 -38.29 16.48
N ASP A 50 -13.82 -38.06 15.76
CA ASP A 50 -15.15 -38.64 15.69
C ASP A 50 -16.31 -37.62 15.71
N THR A 51 -17.13 -37.82 14.69
CA THR A 51 -18.55 -37.43 14.51
C THR A 51 -18.87 -35.94 14.37
N SER A 52 -19.01 -35.54 13.15
CA SER A 52 -20.25 -35.01 12.55
C SER A 52 -19.92 -34.25 11.25
N GLU A 53 -20.00 -34.98 10.21
CA GLU A 53 -20.20 -34.49 8.84
C GLU A 53 -21.38 -33.52 8.80
N THR A 54 -21.25 -32.51 7.96
CA THR A 54 -22.29 -31.76 7.26
C THR A 54 -22.56 -30.30 7.61
N GLN A 55 -21.89 -29.64 8.54
CA GLN A 55 -22.17 -28.22 8.75
C GLN A 55 -21.01 -27.24 8.42
N ALA A 56 -19.78 -27.72 8.19
CA ALA A 56 -18.63 -26.85 7.93
C ALA A 56 -18.44 -26.47 6.43
N ILE A 57 -19.12 -27.17 5.51
CA ILE A 57 -18.91 -26.98 4.06
C ILE A 57 -19.75 -25.85 3.49
N GLN A 58 -20.91 -25.55 4.05
CA GLN A 58 -21.80 -24.49 3.52
C GLN A 58 -21.32 -23.07 3.79
N SER A 59 -20.55 -22.84 4.86
CA SER A 59 -20.05 -21.49 5.18
C SER A 59 -18.85 -21.06 4.32
N VAL A 60 -18.04 -22.03 3.84
CA VAL A 60 -16.86 -21.73 3.00
C VAL A 60 -17.25 -21.46 1.55
N GLU A 61 -18.26 -22.15 1.04
CA GLU A 61 -18.75 -21.90 -0.31
C GLU A 61 -19.47 -20.56 -0.43
N THR A 62 -20.26 -20.18 0.60
CA THR A 62 -20.94 -18.88 0.61
C THR A 62 -19.94 -17.71 0.66
N THR A 63 -18.86 -17.85 1.44
CA THR A 63 -17.82 -16.81 1.51
C THR A 63 -17.03 -16.70 0.20
N LYS A 64 -16.79 -17.84 -0.48
CA LYS A 64 -16.09 -17.86 -1.76
C LYS A 64 -16.95 -17.25 -2.88
N THR A 65 -18.26 -17.50 -2.85
CA THR A 65 -19.22 -16.92 -3.81
C THR A 65 -19.38 -15.41 -3.59
N ILE A 66 -19.42 -14.95 -2.34
CA ILE A 66 -19.49 -13.51 -2.02
C ILE A 66 -18.20 -12.78 -2.43
N LEU A 67 -17.02 -13.41 -2.29
CA LEU A 67 -15.75 -12.81 -2.72
C LEU A 67 -15.58 -12.77 -4.24
N THR A 68 -16.23 -13.70 -4.98
CA THR A 68 -16.18 -13.69 -6.45
C THR A 68 -17.23 -12.78 -7.09
N GLU A 69 -18.35 -12.52 -6.42
CA GLU A 69 -19.39 -11.60 -6.93
C GLU A 69 -19.04 -10.12 -6.71
N ASN A 70 -18.10 -9.79 -5.81
CA ASN A 70 -17.65 -8.42 -5.57
C ASN A 70 -16.45 -7.98 -6.42
N PHE A 71 -15.93 -8.80 -7.30
CA PHE A 71 -15.20 -8.32 -8.46
C PHE A 71 -16.23 -7.73 -9.44
N ILE A 72 -16.73 -6.55 -9.12
CA ILE A 72 -17.40 -5.70 -10.09
C ILE A 72 -16.37 -5.52 -11.21
N ASN A 73 -16.62 -6.15 -12.36
CA ASN A 73 -15.95 -5.75 -13.59
C ASN A 73 -16.19 -4.25 -13.68
N GLU A 74 -15.17 -3.45 -13.39
CA GLU A 74 -15.29 -2.00 -13.58
C GLU A 74 -15.70 -1.82 -15.02
N GLU A 75 -16.89 -1.27 -15.21
CA GLU A 75 -17.47 -1.10 -16.52
C GLU A 75 -16.48 -0.29 -17.38
N LYS A 76 -16.10 -0.85 -18.53
CA LYS A 76 -15.19 -0.21 -19.46
C LYS A 76 -15.73 1.17 -19.82
N ILE A 77 -14.92 2.21 -19.62
CA ILE A 77 -15.31 3.60 -19.89
C ILE A 77 -14.77 4.06 -21.24
N LEU A 78 -13.55 3.63 -21.57
CA LEU A 78 -12.90 4.06 -22.79
C LEU A 78 -13.56 3.44 -24.03
N PRO A 79 -13.74 4.22 -25.11
CA PRO A 79 -14.28 3.70 -26.37
C PRO A 79 -13.30 2.70 -27.02
N ASP A 80 -13.85 1.82 -27.88
CA ASP A 80 -13.05 0.98 -28.76
C ASP A 80 -12.48 1.82 -29.92
N ALA A 81 -11.41 2.56 -29.63
CA ALA A 81 -10.84 3.56 -30.52
C ALA A 81 -9.29 3.57 -30.40
N SER A 82 -8.62 4.39 -31.20
CA SER A 82 -7.17 4.55 -31.09
C SER A 82 -6.75 5.11 -29.73
N PRO A 83 -5.51 4.88 -29.28
CA PRO A 83 -5.02 5.44 -28.02
C PRO A 83 -5.14 6.98 -27.95
N LEU A 84 -4.97 7.68 -29.06
CA LEU A 84 -5.15 9.14 -29.11
C LEU A 84 -6.61 9.53 -28.81
N GLU A 85 -7.56 8.88 -29.47
CA GLU A 85 -9.00 9.15 -29.27
C GLU A 85 -9.45 8.78 -27.86
N GLN A 86 -8.93 7.68 -27.29
CA GLN A 86 -9.17 7.29 -25.91
C GLN A 86 -8.64 8.36 -24.93
N TYR A 87 -7.43 8.88 -25.16
CA TYR A 87 -6.84 9.94 -24.36
C TYR A 87 -7.65 11.24 -24.44
N GLU A 88 -8.09 11.62 -25.64
CA GLU A 88 -8.95 12.78 -25.85
C GLU A 88 -10.29 12.63 -25.16
N PHE A 89 -10.88 11.42 -25.21
CA PHE A 89 -12.11 11.09 -24.49
C PHE A 89 -11.91 11.25 -22.98
N ALA A 90 -10.85 10.69 -22.38
CA ALA A 90 -10.52 10.89 -20.97
C ALA A 90 -10.34 12.38 -20.62
N THR A 91 -9.67 13.14 -21.50
CA THR A 91 -9.47 14.58 -21.30
C THR A 91 -10.80 15.37 -21.35
N SER A 92 -11.81 14.89 -22.07
CA SER A 92 -13.12 15.55 -22.13
C SER A 92 -13.79 15.68 -20.78
N PHE A 93 -13.60 14.69 -19.88
CA PHE A 93 -14.13 14.73 -18.51
C PHE A 93 -13.46 15.84 -17.66
N LEU A 94 -12.17 16.13 -17.90
CA LEU A 94 -11.50 17.25 -17.23
C LEU A 94 -12.12 18.60 -17.65
N LYS A 95 -12.46 18.73 -18.93
CA LYS A 95 -13.05 19.98 -19.48
C LYS A 95 -14.41 20.30 -18.87
N VAL A 96 -15.19 19.28 -18.53
CA VAL A 96 -16.51 19.43 -17.90
C VAL A 96 -16.45 19.40 -16.37
N GLY A 97 -15.25 19.15 -15.78
CA GLY A 97 -15.05 19.11 -14.34
C GLY A 97 -15.48 17.81 -13.67
N ASP A 98 -15.75 16.76 -14.44
CA ASP A 98 -16.06 15.44 -13.90
C ASP A 98 -14.77 14.69 -13.59
N TYR A 99 -14.17 15.03 -12.44
CA TYR A 99 -12.89 14.48 -12.02
C TYR A 99 -12.97 13.00 -11.62
N ASN A 100 -14.14 12.49 -11.24
CA ASN A 100 -14.33 11.07 -10.93
C ASN A 100 -14.30 10.23 -12.21
N MET A 101 -14.98 10.67 -13.25
CA MET A 101 -14.94 9.99 -14.55
C MET A 101 -13.58 10.14 -15.22
N ALA A 102 -12.95 11.32 -15.09
CA ALA A 102 -11.59 11.54 -15.58
C ALA A 102 -10.58 10.60 -14.93
N GLU A 103 -10.65 10.41 -13.59
CA GLU A 103 -9.81 9.46 -12.85
C GLU A 103 -9.93 8.06 -13.43
N ARG A 104 -11.15 7.53 -13.52
CA ARG A 104 -11.40 6.18 -14.02
C ARG A 104 -10.93 6.01 -15.47
N ALA A 105 -11.22 6.99 -16.34
CA ALA A 105 -10.83 6.95 -17.75
C ALA A 105 -9.31 7.01 -17.95
N PHE A 106 -8.58 7.87 -17.21
CA PHE A 106 -7.13 7.91 -17.28
C PHE A 106 -6.49 6.68 -16.67
N ARG A 107 -7.05 6.11 -15.60
CA ARG A 107 -6.60 4.84 -15.02
C ARG A 107 -6.70 3.73 -16.05
N GLU A 108 -7.89 3.55 -16.64
CA GLU A 108 -8.12 2.55 -17.68
C GLU A 108 -7.17 2.73 -18.86
N PHE A 109 -6.92 4.01 -19.28
CA PHE A 109 -5.98 4.30 -20.35
C PHE A 109 -4.55 3.81 -20.03
N VAL A 110 -4.05 4.11 -18.85
CA VAL A 110 -2.70 3.70 -18.42
C VAL A 110 -2.59 2.18 -18.31
N ASP A 111 -3.63 1.52 -17.83
CA ASP A 111 -3.66 0.07 -17.65
C ASP A 111 -3.75 -0.67 -19.01
N THR A 112 -4.49 -0.11 -19.98
CA THR A 112 -4.67 -0.72 -21.29
C THR A 112 -3.59 -0.34 -22.32
N ASN A 113 -2.92 0.78 -22.13
CA ASN A 113 -1.88 1.30 -23.04
C ASN A 113 -0.57 1.64 -22.30
N PRO A 114 0.03 0.73 -21.52
CA PRO A 114 1.15 1.08 -20.63
C PRO A 114 2.40 1.62 -21.35
N ASP A 115 2.64 1.19 -22.57
CA ASP A 115 3.83 1.55 -23.37
C ASP A 115 3.56 2.65 -24.40
N ASN A 116 2.39 3.29 -24.37
CA ASN A 116 2.06 4.37 -25.30
C ASN A 116 2.74 5.68 -24.87
N ASP A 117 3.12 6.51 -25.84
CA ASP A 117 3.77 7.80 -25.60
C ASP A 117 2.91 8.75 -24.74
N LEU A 118 1.59 8.61 -24.77
CA LEU A 118 0.65 9.41 -23.99
C LEU A 118 0.47 8.90 -22.55
N SER A 119 0.98 7.71 -22.22
CA SER A 119 0.70 7.09 -20.91
C SER A 119 1.34 7.85 -19.75
N GLY A 120 2.51 8.45 -19.95
CA GLY A 120 3.08 9.36 -18.96
C GLY A 120 2.25 10.62 -18.73
N ASN A 121 1.62 11.14 -19.79
CA ASN A 121 0.68 12.28 -19.69
C ASN A 121 -0.64 11.86 -19.02
N ALA A 122 -1.15 10.66 -19.35
CA ALA A 122 -2.37 10.13 -18.76
C ALA A 122 -2.19 9.88 -17.23
N GLN A 123 -1.05 9.31 -16.83
CA GLN A 123 -0.72 9.11 -15.43
C GLN A 123 -0.61 10.43 -14.66
N TYR A 124 -0.06 11.48 -15.28
CA TYR A 124 -0.03 12.82 -14.67
C TYR A 124 -1.46 13.35 -14.45
N TRP A 125 -2.34 13.25 -15.44
CA TRP A 125 -3.72 13.70 -15.28
C TRP A 125 -4.51 12.86 -14.27
N TYR A 126 -4.28 11.55 -14.23
CA TYR A 126 -4.81 10.68 -13.18
C TYR A 126 -4.46 11.21 -11.79
N ALA A 127 -3.19 11.56 -11.56
CA ALA A 127 -2.74 12.14 -10.30
C ALA A 127 -3.38 13.53 -10.02
N GLU A 128 -3.52 14.38 -11.05
CA GLU A 128 -4.16 15.70 -10.93
C GLU A 128 -5.64 15.59 -10.52
N THR A 129 -6.37 14.55 -10.93
CA THR A 129 -7.77 14.37 -10.51
C THR A 129 -7.91 14.22 -9.00
N PHE A 130 -6.99 13.50 -8.35
CA PHE A 130 -6.93 13.40 -6.89
C PHE A 130 -6.57 14.74 -6.26
N ARG A 131 -5.53 15.39 -6.77
CA ARG A 131 -5.07 16.67 -6.21
C ARG A 131 -6.18 17.74 -6.25
N ILE A 132 -6.91 17.85 -7.35
CA ILE A 132 -8.02 18.81 -7.50
C ILE A 132 -9.12 18.55 -6.48
N ARG A 133 -9.39 17.28 -6.17
CA ARG A 133 -10.33 16.87 -5.13
C ARG A 133 -9.74 16.91 -3.71
N GLN A 134 -8.50 17.40 -3.54
CA GLN A 134 -7.78 17.51 -2.27
C GLN A 134 -7.52 16.16 -1.57
N LEU A 135 -7.49 15.08 -2.34
CA LEU A 135 -7.08 13.74 -1.93
C LEU A 135 -5.56 13.63 -2.06
N TYR A 136 -4.84 14.32 -1.18
CA TYR A 136 -3.39 14.53 -1.34
C TYR A 136 -2.57 13.26 -1.16
N THR A 137 -3.02 12.31 -0.36
CA THR A 137 -2.36 11.00 -0.18
C THR A 137 -2.40 10.19 -1.48
N ASP A 138 -3.57 10.12 -2.11
CA ASP A 138 -3.75 9.41 -3.37
C ASP A 138 -3.00 10.13 -4.51
N ALA A 139 -3.05 11.47 -4.52
CA ALA A 139 -2.30 12.28 -5.46
C ALA A 139 -0.79 12.03 -5.35
N ALA A 140 -0.23 12.01 -4.13
CA ALA A 140 1.19 11.75 -3.89
C ALA A 140 1.60 10.37 -4.43
N SER A 141 0.80 9.34 -4.14
CA SER A 141 1.03 7.98 -4.64
C SER A 141 1.01 7.92 -6.18
N ALA A 142 0.02 8.54 -6.80
CA ALA A 142 -0.13 8.55 -8.25
C ALA A 142 0.98 9.34 -8.97
N TYR A 143 1.46 10.47 -8.40
CA TYR A 143 2.61 11.21 -8.93
C TYR A 143 3.91 10.43 -8.80
N LEU A 144 4.13 9.75 -7.66
CA LEU A 144 5.30 8.90 -7.47
C LEU A 144 5.33 7.77 -8.50
N GLU A 145 4.20 7.10 -8.69
CA GLU A 145 4.05 6.07 -9.72
C GLU A 145 4.36 6.62 -11.11
N GLY A 146 3.84 7.81 -11.46
CA GLY A 146 4.10 8.47 -12.72
C GLY A 146 5.58 8.78 -12.96
N TYR A 147 6.28 9.24 -11.93
CA TYR A 147 7.72 9.47 -11.99
C TYR A 147 8.52 8.18 -12.19
N GLN A 148 8.15 7.11 -11.46
CA GLN A 148 8.86 5.83 -11.50
C GLN A 148 8.60 5.06 -12.80
N LYS A 149 7.34 5.01 -13.24
CA LYS A 149 6.92 4.21 -14.40
C LYS A 149 7.26 4.88 -15.73
N TYR A 150 7.20 6.21 -15.76
CA TYR A 150 7.42 7.01 -16.97
C TYR A 150 8.56 8.04 -16.82
N PRO A 151 9.79 7.61 -16.46
CA PRO A 151 10.89 8.55 -16.16
C PRO A 151 11.37 9.37 -17.36
N LYS A 152 11.05 8.92 -18.59
CA LYS A 152 11.38 9.61 -19.84
C LYS A 152 10.26 10.52 -20.35
N SER A 153 9.09 10.48 -19.71
CA SER A 153 7.97 11.35 -20.07
C SER A 153 8.30 12.82 -19.78
N GLU A 154 7.80 13.72 -20.60
CA GLU A 154 7.85 15.18 -20.34
C GLU A 154 7.19 15.55 -19.00
N LYS A 155 6.31 14.69 -18.48
CA LYS A 155 5.64 14.88 -17.18
C LYS A 155 6.46 14.39 -15.98
N ALA A 156 7.57 13.67 -16.19
CA ALA A 156 8.37 13.16 -15.08
C ALA A 156 8.87 14.25 -14.11
N PRO A 157 9.42 15.39 -14.56
CA PRO A 157 9.85 16.45 -13.63
C PRO A 157 8.70 17.08 -12.86
N ILE A 158 7.55 17.29 -13.53
CA ILE A 158 6.38 17.88 -12.87
C ILE A 158 5.72 16.91 -11.90
N ASN A 159 5.73 15.60 -12.18
CA ASN A 159 5.26 14.58 -11.24
C ASN A 159 6.07 14.64 -9.93
N LEU A 160 7.40 14.75 -10.02
CA LEU A 160 8.26 14.85 -8.83
C LEU A 160 7.98 16.13 -8.02
N LEU A 161 7.80 17.27 -8.71
CA LEU A 161 7.43 18.52 -8.06
C LEU A 161 6.07 18.42 -7.36
N LYS A 162 5.07 17.87 -8.05
CA LYS A 162 3.70 17.73 -7.52
C LYS A 162 3.61 16.72 -6.38
N LEU A 163 4.43 15.67 -6.41
CA LEU A 163 4.62 14.78 -5.26
C LEU A 163 5.06 15.58 -4.03
N GLY A 164 6.11 16.40 -4.15
CA GLY A 164 6.57 17.22 -3.04
C GLY A 164 5.49 18.17 -2.51
N VAL A 165 4.76 18.83 -3.40
CA VAL A 165 3.62 19.71 -3.01
C VAL A 165 2.54 18.92 -2.28
N SER A 166 2.18 17.72 -2.75
CA SER A 166 1.16 16.89 -2.12
C SER A 166 1.59 16.44 -0.72
N LEU A 167 2.88 16.10 -0.53
CA LEU A 167 3.42 15.73 0.79
C LEU A 167 3.37 16.90 1.78
N VAL A 168 3.67 18.13 1.34
CA VAL A 168 3.51 19.33 2.18
C VAL A 168 2.06 19.50 2.60
N GLN A 169 1.11 19.33 1.69
CA GLN A 169 -0.31 19.46 2.00
C GLN A 169 -0.83 18.39 2.96
N ILE A 170 -0.25 17.19 2.96
CA ILE A 170 -0.54 16.14 3.95
C ILE A 170 -0.05 16.60 5.33
N GLY A 171 1.20 17.08 5.45
CA GLY A 171 1.78 17.51 6.72
C GLY A 171 1.18 18.79 7.30
N GLU A 172 0.50 19.61 6.51
CA GLU A 172 -0.24 20.80 6.99
C GLU A 172 -1.63 20.47 7.58
N LYS A 173 -2.13 19.25 7.35
CA LYS A 173 -3.44 18.80 7.83
C LYS A 173 -3.39 18.00 9.13
N ASP A 174 -2.20 17.52 9.50
CA ASP A 174 -1.93 16.78 10.73
C ASP A 174 -1.57 17.75 11.88
#